data_129d655180752d8c9c5fa781bca82b88
#
_entry.id   129d655180752d8c9c5fa781bca82b88
#
_cell.length_a   1.000
_cell.length_b   1.000
_cell.length_c   1.000
_cell.angle_alpha   90.00
_cell.angle_beta   90.00
_cell.angle_gamma   90.00
#
_symmetry.space_group_name_H-M   'P 1'
#
loop_
_entity.id
_entity.type
_entity.pdbx_description
1 polymer ?
#
loop_
_entity_poly.entity_id
_entity_poly.type
_entity_poly.pdbx_seq_one_letter_code
_entity_poly.pdbx_strand_id
1 'polypeptide(L)'
;MANGFVAPEEEAAELRAAARGNLDELVARRLTGEPLAWITGTVEFCGRVLRIDPGVYVPRWHTESVVWRAVERLPAGGSGIDLCTGSGAIAAVLMAERGARMEATDLDPACVACARSNGVDARVGDLFDGAEGPFDVVTAVVPYVPTDDLPLLQRDTFTFETPLAYDGGADGLTIARRVVDGARRVLRPGGALLLELGGRQPETLRLDGFTDVRTILDEEGDPRGIEATAAPG
;
A
#
# COMPACT_ATOMS: atom_id res chain seq x y z
N MET A 1 -32.99 3.89 -4.25
CA MET A 1 -31.70 3.71 -4.95
C MET A 1 -30.61 3.97 -3.91
N ALA A 2 -29.78 2.98 -3.61
CA ALA A 2 -28.62 3.19 -2.73
C ALA A 2 -27.71 4.24 -3.41
N ASN A 3 -27.35 5.29 -2.69
CA ASN A 3 -26.66 6.47 -3.18
C ASN A 3 -25.19 6.19 -3.54
N GLY A 4 -24.91 5.20 -4.38
CA GLY A 4 -23.55 4.90 -4.85
C GLY A 4 -22.61 4.20 -3.84
N PHE A 5 -23.12 3.75 -2.71
CA PHE A 5 -22.37 2.97 -1.73
C PHE A 5 -22.35 1.50 -2.10
N VAL A 6 -21.18 0.87 -2.02
CA VAL A 6 -20.98 -0.54 -2.42
C VAL A 6 -21.63 -1.49 -1.40
N ALA A 7 -21.53 -1.19 -0.11
CA ALA A 7 -22.05 -2.01 1.01
C ALA A 7 -22.76 -1.14 2.07
N PRO A 8 -23.92 -0.54 1.74
CA PRO A 8 -24.54 0.49 2.59
C PRO A 8 -24.96 0.00 3.97
N GLU A 9 -25.29 -1.27 4.12
CA GLU A 9 -25.68 -1.85 5.43
C GLU A 9 -24.46 -2.04 6.34
N GLU A 10 -23.35 -2.50 5.78
CA GLU A 10 -22.08 -2.68 6.48
C GLU A 10 -21.50 -1.33 6.88
N GLU A 11 -21.44 -0.36 5.96
CA GLU A 11 -20.99 1.00 6.26
C GLU A 11 -21.84 1.66 7.37
N ALA A 12 -23.15 1.45 7.34
CA ALA A 12 -24.05 1.95 8.39
C ALA A 12 -23.79 1.28 9.75
N ALA A 13 -23.41 0.00 9.76
CA ALA A 13 -23.04 -0.70 11.00
C ALA A 13 -21.74 -0.16 11.58
N GLU A 14 -20.72 0.06 10.73
CA GLU A 14 -19.44 0.65 11.15
C GLU A 14 -19.63 2.07 11.71
N LEU A 15 -20.41 2.92 11.04
CA LEU A 15 -20.70 4.27 11.52
C LEU A 15 -21.40 4.24 12.89
N ARG A 16 -22.36 3.32 13.10
CA ARG A 16 -23.01 3.15 14.42
C ARG A 16 -22.03 2.69 15.48
N ALA A 17 -21.13 1.78 15.14
CA ALA A 17 -20.10 1.29 16.07
C ALA A 17 -19.10 2.38 16.47
N ALA A 18 -18.75 3.25 15.55
CA ALA A 18 -17.83 4.37 15.77
C ALA A 18 -18.48 5.55 16.51
N ALA A 19 -19.80 5.69 16.43
CA ALA A 19 -20.52 6.85 16.98
C ALA A 19 -20.41 6.94 18.52
N ARG A 20 -20.12 8.13 19.02
CA ARG A 20 -20.09 8.51 20.45
C ARG A 20 -21.20 9.49 20.80
N GLY A 21 -22.39 9.29 20.24
CA GLY A 21 -23.53 10.20 20.33
C GLY A 21 -23.61 11.23 19.19
N ASN A 22 -22.79 11.08 18.15
CA ASN A 22 -22.68 11.99 17.00
C ASN A 22 -22.94 11.28 15.65
N LEU A 23 -23.80 10.27 15.63
CA LEU A 23 -24.07 9.47 14.43
C LEU A 23 -24.48 10.31 13.22
N ASP A 24 -25.36 11.29 13.40
CA ASP A 24 -25.83 12.14 12.30
C ASP A 24 -24.69 12.94 11.66
N GLU A 25 -23.71 13.38 12.45
CA GLU A 25 -22.50 14.04 11.96
C GLU A 25 -21.66 13.07 11.12
N LEU A 26 -21.42 11.84 11.61
CA LEU A 26 -20.64 10.83 10.88
C LEU A 26 -21.32 10.46 9.55
N VAL A 27 -22.64 10.31 9.56
CA VAL A 27 -23.44 10.06 8.34
C VAL A 27 -23.32 11.25 7.38
N ALA A 28 -23.43 12.49 7.87
CA ALA A 28 -23.31 13.68 7.02
C ALA A 28 -21.92 13.74 6.34
N ARG A 29 -20.84 13.46 7.07
CA ARG A 29 -19.48 13.35 6.51
C ARG A 29 -19.41 12.28 5.43
N ARG A 30 -19.92 11.07 5.69
CA ARG A 30 -19.92 9.97 4.71
C ARG A 30 -20.69 10.31 3.42
N LEU A 31 -21.79 11.04 3.54
CA LEU A 31 -22.59 11.50 2.41
C LEU A 31 -21.86 12.53 1.51
N THR A 32 -20.80 13.18 2.00
CA THR A 32 -19.92 14.02 1.16
C THR A 32 -18.95 13.22 0.30
N GLY A 33 -18.86 11.89 0.50
CA GLY A 33 -17.87 11.00 -0.14
C GLY A 33 -16.61 10.79 0.72
N GLU A 34 -16.53 11.36 1.93
CA GLU A 34 -15.36 11.17 2.80
C GLU A 34 -15.14 9.66 3.08
N PRO A 35 -13.89 9.17 2.95
CA PRO A 35 -13.58 7.75 3.19
C PRO A 35 -14.07 7.27 4.54
N LEU A 36 -14.76 6.12 4.55
CA LEU A 36 -15.31 5.55 5.80
C LEU A 36 -14.22 5.36 6.86
N ALA A 37 -13.05 4.87 6.45
CA ALA A 37 -11.91 4.67 7.34
C ALA A 37 -11.42 5.97 8.02
N TRP A 38 -11.54 7.12 7.36
CA TRP A 38 -11.20 8.41 7.98
C TRP A 38 -12.25 8.87 9.00
N ILE A 39 -13.50 8.48 8.78
CA ILE A 39 -14.61 8.81 9.69
C ILE A 39 -14.55 7.92 10.94
N THR A 40 -14.30 6.63 10.74
CA THR A 40 -14.24 5.64 11.84
C THR A 40 -12.87 5.60 12.52
N GLY A 41 -11.82 6.09 11.84
CA GLY A 41 -10.43 6.08 12.30
C GLY A 41 -9.72 4.74 12.11
N THR A 42 -10.37 3.75 11.49
CA THR A 42 -9.81 2.40 11.31
C THR A 42 -10.21 1.78 9.98
N VAL A 43 -9.42 0.80 9.53
CA VAL A 43 -9.74 -0.09 8.40
C VAL A 43 -9.37 -1.53 8.76
N GLU A 44 -10.15 -2.49 8.29
CA GLU A 44 -9.76 -3.89 8.29
C GLU A 44 -8.93 -4.19 7.04
N PHE A 45 -7.75 -4.83 7.24
CA PHE A 45 -6.84 -5.17 6.16
C PHE A 45 -6.07 -6.45 6.52
N CYS A 46 -6.10 -7.47 5.66
CA CYS A 46 -5.54 -8.80 5.93
C CYS A 46 -5.97 -9.37 7.30
N GLY A 47 -7.26 -9.21 7.68
CA GLY A 47 -7.81 -9.67 8.95
C GLY A 47 -7.33 -8.90 10.19
N ARG A 48 -6.75 -7.71 10.02
CA ARG A 48 -6.26 -6.83 11.10
C ARG A 48 -6.94 -5.48 11.05
N VAL A 49 -7.27 -4.95 12.23
CA VAL A 49 -7.77 -3.58 12.35
C VAL A 49 -6.57 -2.64 12.49
N LEU A 50 -6.43 -1.74 11.52
CA LEU A 50 -5.37 -0.72 11.48
C LEU A 50 -5.97 0.66 11.67
N ARG A 51 -5.22 1.54 12.33
CA ARG A 51 -5.55 2.96 12.41
C ARG A 51 -5.33 3.64 11.07
N ILE A 52 -6.26 4.51 10.68
CA ILE A 52 -6.16 5.36 9.49
C ILE A 52 -6.46 6.80 9.91
N ASP A 53 -5.51 7.69 9.67
CA ASP A 53 -5.71 9.11 9.91
C ASP A 53 -6.23 9.81 8.64
N PRO A 54 -7.03 10.88 8.74
CA PRO A 54 -7.46 11.67 7.59
C PRO A 54 -6.27 12.16 6.75
N GLY A 55 -6.39 12.07 5.42
CA GLY A 55 -5.33 12.41 4.48
C GLY A 55 -4.40 11.25 4.11
N VAL A 56 -4.42 10.15 4.87
CA VAL A 56 -3.61 8.96 4.59
C VAL A 56 -4.37 8.03 3.65
N TYR A 57 -3.70 7.53 2.61
CA TYR A 57 -4.28 6.57 1.67
C TYR A 57 -4.85 5.35 2.40
N VAL A 58 -6.10 5.00 2.09
CA VAL A 58 -6.77 3.83 2.69
C VAL A 58 -6.32 2.57 1.98
N PRO A 59 -5.74 1.56 2.67
CA PRO A 59 -5.36 0.29 2.05
C PRO A 59 -6.53 -0.36 1.32
N ARG A 60 -6.28 -0.87 0.11
CA ARG A 60 -7.31 -1.49 -0.74
C ARG A 60 -7.24 -3.01 -0.63
N TRP A 61 -8.40 -3.67 -0.68
CA TRP A 61 -8.51 -5.13 -0.62
C TRP A 61 -7.64 -5.87 -1.66
N HIS A 62 -7.52 -5.32 -2.86
CA HIS A 62 -6.72 -5.95 -3.92
C HIS A 62 -5.21 -5.97 -3.64
N THR A 63 -4.71 -5.11 -2.75
CA THR A 63 -3.33 -5.12 -2.27
C THR A 63 -3.03 -6.38 -1.45
N GLU A 64 -4.05 -7.03 -0.86
CA GLU A 64 -3.86 -8.21 -0.01
C GLU A 64 -3.17 -9.35 -0.73
N SER A 65 -3.39 -9.53 -2.03
CA SER A 65 -2.69 -10.53 -2.83
C SER A 65 -1.17 -10.32 -2.84
N VAL A 66 -0.73 -9.06 -2.92
CA VAL A 66 0.69 -8.70 -2.85
C VAL A 66 1.25 -8.97 -1.45
N VAL A 67 0.47 -8.64 -0.41
CA VAL A 67 0.87 -8.86 0.99
C VAL A 67 1.07 -10.33 1.29
N TRP A 68 0.12 -11.19 0.91
CA TRP A 68 0.23 -12.63 1.18
C TRP A 68 1.40 -13.26 0.44
N ARG A 69 1.69 -12.81 -0.78
CA ARG A 69 2.93 -13.21 -1.48
C ARG A 69 4.18 -12.75 -0.72
N ALA A 70 4.19 -11.53 -0.17
CA ALA A 70 5.31 -11.04 0.65
C ALA A 70 5.46 -11.88 1.94
N VAL A 71 4.36 -12.25 2.60
CA VAL A 71 4.38 -13.16 3.76
C VAL A 71 5.04 -14.49 3.41
N GLU A 72 4.72 -15.09 2.26
CA GLU A 72 5.32 -16.36 1.83
C GLU A 72 6.82 -16.24 1.56
N ARG A 73 7.28 -15.10 1.03
CA ARG A 73 8.69 -14.87 0.67
C ARG A 73 9.56 -14.46 1.86
N LEU A 74 8.97 -13.86 2.89
CA LEU A 74 9.69 -13.35 4.05
C LEU A 74 9.98 -14.48 5.04
N PRO A 75 11.25 -14.79 5.36
CA PRO A 75 11.58 -15.76 6.42
C PRO A 75 11.02 -15.32 7.78
N ALA A 76 10.70 -16.28 8.65
CA ALA A 76 10.34 -16.00 10.03
C ALA A 76 11.48 -15.24 10.73
N GLY A 77 11.18 -14.12 11.38
CA GLY A 77 12.17 -13.23 12.00
C GLY A 77 13.07 -12.48 11.01
N GLY A 78 12.76 -12.54 9.71
CA GLY A 78 13.49 -11.84 8.65
C GLY A 78 13.40 -10.32 8.73
N SER A 79 13.95 -9.64 7.73
CA SER A 79 13.98 -8.18 7.65
C SER A 79 13.46 -7.68 6.31
N GLY A 80 12.80 -6.53 6.32
CA GLY A 80 12.31 -5.91 5.09
C GLY A 80 12.16 -4.41 5.19
N ILE A 81 11.86 -3.81 4.05
CA ILE A 81 11.50 -2.40 3.96
C ILE A 81 10.24 -2.25 3.11
N ASP A 82 9.32 -1.42 3.59
CA ASP A 82 8.08 -1.05 2.91
C ASP A 82 8.17 0.40 2.44
N LEU A 83 8.06 0.62 1.14
CA LEU A 83 8.21 1.93 0.50
C LEU A 83 6.85 2.50 0.13
N CYS A 84 6.72 3.84 0.21
CA CYS A 84 5.42 4.52 0.06
C CYS A 84 4.40 3.91 1.02
N THR A 85 4.80 3.76 2.28
CA THR A 85 4.14 2.88 3.27
C THR A 85 2.74 3.32 3.68
N GLY A 86 2.39 4.60 3.44
CA GLY A 86 1.09 5.14 3.82
C GLY A 86 0.80 4.94 5.31
N SER A 87 -0.22 4.17 5.63
CA SER A 87 -0.57 3.81 7.01
C SER A 87 0.34 2.75 7.65
N GLY A 88 1.31 2.23 6.91
CA GLY A 88 2.15 1.11 7.37
C GLY A 88 1.48 -0.25 7.27
N ALA A 89 0.42 -0.38 6.48
CA ALA A 89 -0.43 -1.58 6.47
C ALA A 89 0.33 -2.84 6.11
N ILE A 90 1.14 -2.83 5.04
CA ILE A 90 1.93 -3.99 4.61
C ILE A 90 2.96 -4.36 5.68
N ALA A 91 3.74 -3.38 6.14
CA ALA A 91 4.77 -3.62 7.16
C ALA A 91 4.16 -4.19 8.44
N ALA A 92 3.01 -3.68 8.91
CA ALA A 92 2.33 -4.18 10.10
C ALA A 92 1.88 -5.64 9.95
N VAL A 93 1.38 -6.03 8.79
CA VAL A 93 1.00 -7.43 8.50
C VAL A 93 2.25 -8.32 8.51
N LEU A 94 3.32 -7.94 7.81
CA LEU A 94 4.56 -8.73 7.74
C LEU A 94 5.20 -8.92 9.12
N MET A 95 5.22 -7.87 9.94
CA MET A 95 5.68 -7.95 11.34
C MET A 95 4.88 -8.97 12.14
N ALA A 96 3.57 -8.94 12.00
CA ALA A 96 2.67 -9.78 12.77
C ALA A 96 2.68 -11.25 12.32
N GLU A 97 2.72 -11.51 11.00
CA GLU A 97 2.66 -12.86 10.43
C GLU A 97 4.02 -13.59 10.50
N ARG A 98 5.12 -12.86 10.43
CA ARG A 98 6.46 -13.42 10.34
C ARG A 98 7.38 -13.10 11.52
N GLY A 99 6.93 -12.23 12.46
CA GLY A 99 7.81 -11.69 13.51
C GLY A 99 8.99 -10.90 12.92
N ALA A 100 8.78 -10.31 11.75
CA ALA A 100 9.82 -9.65 10.97
C ALA A 100 10.19 -8.28 11.56
N ARG A 101 11.39 -7.83 11.23
CA ARG A 101 11.82 -6.44 11.43
C ARG A 101 11.56 -5.66 10.15
N MET A 102 10.61 -4.75 10.19
CA MET A 102 10.25 -3.93 9.03
C MET A 102 10.65 -2.49 9.28
N GLU A 103 11.41 -1.92 8.35
CA GLU A 103 11.55 -0.49 8.16
C GLU A 103 10.48 0.00 7.18
N ALA A 104 10.14 1.29 7.25
CA ALA A 104 9.22 1.87 6.30
C ALA A 104 9.57 3.31 5.96
N THR A 105 9.28 3.74 4.73
CA THR A 105 9.49 5.12 4.28
C THR A 105 8.26 5.66 3.57
N ASP A 106 8.02 6.94 3.75
CA ASP A 106 7.03 7.70 2.99
C ASP A 106 7.49 9.15 2.85
N LEU A 107 7.11 9.82 1.77
CA LEU A 107 7.38 11.25 1.57
C LEU A 107 6.53 12.13 2.49
N ASP A 108 5.32 11.68 2.84
CA ASP A 108 4.37 12.44 3.63
C ASP A 108 4.58 12.19 5.14
N PRO A 109 4.91 13.23 5.93
CA PRO A 109 5.01 13.09 7.38
C PRO A 109 3.72 12.61 8.06
N ALA A 110 2.54 12.86 7.47
CA ALA A 110 1.27 12.36 8.00
C ALA A 110 1.16 10.84 7.85
N CYS A 111 1.57 10.29 6.70
CA CYS A 111 1.68 8.86 6.47
C CYS A 111 2.62 8.20 7.48
N VAL A 112 3.81 8.78 7.67
CA VAL A 112 4.80 8.28 8.66
C VAL A 112 4.24 8.30 10.08
N ALA A 113 3.51 9.34 10.47
CA ALA A 113 2.88 9.42 11.80
C ALA A 113 1.80 8.33 11.97
N CYS A 114 0.99 8.11 10.94
CA CYS A 114 -0.02 7.05 10.93
C CYS A 114 0.62 5.65 11.02
N ALA A 115 1.65 5.37 10.21
CA ALA A 115 2.39 4.11 10.22
C ALA A 115 3.00 3.81 11.61
N ARG A 116 3.60 4.83 12.25
CA ARG A 116 4.11 4.71 13.63
C ARG A 116 3.02 4.41 14.64
N SER A 117 1.81 4.96 14.44
CA SER A 117 0.65 4.65 15.31
C SER A 117 0.19 3.20 15.16
N ASN A 118 0.51 2.55 14.03
CA ASN A 118 0.32 1.13 13.78
C ASN A 118 1.53 0.27 14.20
N GLY A 119 2.50 0.85 14.91
CA GLY A 119 3.66 0.14 15.46
C GLY A 119 4.81 -0.09 14.48
N VAL A 120 4.78 0.54 13.31
CA VAL A 120 5.81 0.39 12.27
C VAL A 120 6.95 1.39 12.50
N ASP A 121 8.20 0.93 12.33
CA ASP A 121 9.38 1.81 12.33
C ASP A 121 9.48 2.54 10.98
N ALA A 122 8.78 3.67 10.90
CA ALA A 122 8.65 4.47 9.69
C ALA A 122 9.42 5.79 9.79
N ARG A 123 9.96 6.27 8.66
CA ARG A 123 10.63 7.58 8.57
C ARG A 123 10.21 8.34 7.33
N VAL A 124 10.28 9.66 7.42
CA VAL A 124 10.11 10.52 6.24
C VAL A 124 11.34 10.38 5.36
N GLY A 125 11.14 10.02 4.10
CA GLY A 125 12.22 9.81 3.14
C GLY A 125 11.70 9.44 1.76
N ASP A 126 12.52 9.67 0.75
CA ASP A 126 12.22 9.30 -0.63
C ASP A 126 12.72 7.88 -0.89
N LEU A 127 11.78 6.92 -1.00
CA LEU A 127 12.03 5.50 -1.24
C LEU A 127 13.07 4.94 -0.24
N PHE A 128 14.29 4.68 -0.68
CA PHE A 128 15.34 4.02 0.10
C PHE A 128 16.18 4.98 0.96
N ASP A 129 15.78 6.23 1.14
CA ASP A 129 16.53 7.17 1.96
C ASP A 129 16.77 6.63 3.38
N GLY A 130 18.06 6.54 3.75
CA GLY A 130 18.49 5.99 5.03
C GLY A 130 18.32 4.48 5.19
N ALA A 131 17.99 3.74 4.13
CA ALA A 131 17.93 2.28 4.15
C ALA A 131 19.31 1.67 3.87
N GLU A 132 19.79 0.84 4.78
CA GLU A 132 21.12 0.23 4.64
C GLU A 132 21.08 -1.23 4.19
N GLY A 133 20.02 -1.97 4.42
CA GLY A 133 19.91 -3.40 4.11
C GLY A 133 20.99 -4.25 4.81
N PRO A 134 21.27 -5.48 4.37
CA PRO A 134 20.51 -6.19 3.36
C PRO A 134 19.17 -6.69 3.89
N PHE A 135 18.14 -6.57 3.06
CA PHE A 135 16.78 -7.04 3.39
C PHE A 135 16.45 -8.38 2.73
N ASP A 136 15.54 -9.14 3.35
CA ASP A 136 14.92 -10.32 2.76
C ASP A 136 13.83 -9.95 1.77
N VAL A 137 13.11 -8.85 2.05
CA VAL A 137 11.99 -8.40 1.23
C VAL A 137 11.99 -6.87 1.10
N VAL A 138 11.63 -6.41 -0.08
CA VAL A 138 11.22 -5.03 -0.37
C VAL A 138 9.79 -5.07 -0.85
N THR A 139 8.90 -4.30 -0.21
CA THR A 139 7.51 -4.13 -0.64
C THR A 139 7.26 -2.67 -1.03
N ALA A 140 6.37 -2.45 -2.00
CA ALA A 140 5.92 -1.11 -2.32
C ALA A 140 4.54 -1.11 -3.01
N VAL A 141 3.68 -0.21 -2.57
CA VAL A 141 2.50 0.23 -3.32
C VAL A 141 2.80 1.65 -3.78
N VAL A 142 3.40 1.76 -4.96
CA VAL A 142 3.81 3.07 -5.49
C VAL A 142 2.64 3.75 -6.20
N PRO A 143 2.64 5.08 -6.33
CA PRO A 143 1.79 5.75 -7.30
C PRO A 143 2.06 5.19 -8.69
N TYR A 144 1.02 4.60 -9.32
CA TYR A 144 1.17 3.90 -10.61
C TYR A 144 0.16 4.36 -11.68
N VAL A 145 -0.66 5.36 -11.40
CA VAL A 145 -1.59 5.91 -12.40
C VAL A 145 -0.82 6.82 -13.36
N PRO A 146 -0.94 6.63 -14.69
CA PRO A 146 -0.40 7.58 -15.66
C PRO A 146 -0.96 8.99 -15.41
N THR A 147 -0.11 10.02 -15.52
CA THR A 147 -0.53 11.42 -15.25
C THR A 147 -1.76 11.82 -16.06
N ASP A 148 -1.83 11.41 -17.33
CA ASP A 148 -2.95 11.74 -18.23
C ASP A 148 -4.25 11.01 -17.85
N ASP A 149 -4.17 9.90 -17.10
CA ASP A 149 -5.32 9.10 -16.64
C ASP A 149 -5.87 9.58 -15.29
N LEU A 150 -5.16 10.42 -14.57
CA LEU A 150 -5.61 10.96 -13.27
C LEU A 150 -7.02 11.55 -13.32
N PRO A 151 -7.42 12.34 -14.36
CA PRO A 151 -8.78 12.87 -14.45
C PRO A 151 -9.87 11.83 -14.62
N LEU A 152 -9.51 10.56 -14.94
CA LEU A 152 -10.44 9.44 -15.12
C LEU A 152 -10.76 8.73 -13.81
N LEU A 153 -9.96 8.97 -12.76
CA LEU A 153 -10.23 8.42 -11.43
C LEU A 153 -11.53 9.00 -10.88
N GLN A 154 -12.19 8.23 -10.02
CA GLN A 154 -13.47 8.64 -9.44
C GLN A 154 -13.31 9.97 -8.67
N ARG A 155 -14.30 10.85 -8.78
CA ARG A 155 -14.28 12.19 -8.17
C ARG A 155 -14.00 12.15 -6.66
N ASP A 156 -14.51 11.13 -5.97
CA ASP A 156 -14.37 10.99 -4.52
C ASP A 156 -12.90 10.77 -4.12
N THR A 157 -12.10 10.12 -4.99
CA THR A 157 -10.68 9.89 -4.82
C THR A 157 -9.90 11.21 -4.67
N PHE A 158 -10.11 12.18 -5.57
CA PHE A 158 -9.37 13.46 -5.54
C PHE A 158 -9.95 14.51 -4.61
N THR A 159 -11.18 14.33 -4.14
CA THR A 159 -11.77 15.28 -3.18
C THR A 159 -11.11 15.15 -1.82
N PHE A 160 -10.62 13.95 -1.49
CA PHE A 160 -10.12 13.63 -0.15
C PHE A 160 -8.66 13.16 -0.16
N GLU A 161 -8.27 12.26 -1.07
CA GLU A 161 -6.90 11.72 -1.13
C GLU A 161 -6.01 12.58 -2.03
N THR A 162 -4.73 12.72 -1.67
CA THR A 162 -3.78 13.55 -2.42
C THR A 162 -3.43 12.95 -3.78
N PRO A 163 -3.30 13.75 -4.86
CA PRO A 163 -2.78 13.28 -6.15
C PRO A 163 -1.42 12.60 -6.04
N LEU A 164 -0.61 12.94 -5.04
CA LEU A 164 0.69 12.33 -4.77
C LEU A 164 0.59 10.80 -4.56
N ALA A 165 -0.54 10.32 -4.05
CA ALA A 165 -0.77 8.89 -3.83
C ALA A 165 -1.04 8.11 -5.14
N TYR A 166 -1.28 8.79 -6.26
CA TYR A 166 -1.71 8.17 -7.52
C TYR A 166 -0.78 8.40 -8.69
N ASP A 167 -0.17 9.60 -8.81
CA ASP A 167 0.60 10.02 -9.98
C ASP A 167 1.91 9.25 -10.12
N GLY A 168 1.93 8.28 -11.01
CA GLY A 168 3.11 7.48 -11.37
C GLY A 168 3.95 8.05 -12.51
N GLY A 169 3.64 9.27 -12.99
CA GLY A 169 4.30 9.88 -14.14
C GLY A 169 3.66 9.49 -15.48
N ALA A 170 4.29 9.83 -16.58
CA ALA A 170 3.72 9.76 -17.93
C ALA A 170 3.14 8.37 -18.30
N ASP A 171 3.78 7.29 -17.89
CA ASP A 171 3.32 5.91 -18.13
C ASP A 171 2.97 5.15 -16.84
N GLY A 172 2.91 5.86 -15.71
CA GLY A 172 2.63 5.28 -14.40
C GLY A 172 3.77 4.46 -13.80
N LEU A 173 4.94 4.39 -14.44
CA LEU A 173 6.05 3.54 -14.00
C LEU A 173 7.29 4.30 -13.49
N THR A 174 7.22 5.63 -13.38
CA THR A 174 8.38 6.45 -12.98
C THR A 174 8.89 6.06 -11.60
N ILE A 175 8.01 5.91 -10.62
CA ILE A 175 8.39 5.54 -9.26
C ILE A 175 8.78 4.05 -9.20
N ALA A 176 8.00 3.18 -9.88
CA ALA A 176 8.28 1.75 -9.93
C ALA A 176 9.71 1.44 -10.43
N ARG A 177 10.18 2.13 -11.47
CA ARG A 177 11.57 1.97 -11.98
C ARG A 177 12.60 2.34 -10.92
N ARG A 178 12.38 3.43 -10.17
CA ARG A 178 13.27 3.84 -9.08
C ARG A 178 13.30 2.80 -7.94
N VAL A 179 12.14 2.19 -7.65
CA VAL A 179 12.07 1.09 -6.68
C VAL A 179 12.87 -0.11 -7.16
N VAL A 180 12.72 -0.53 -8.41
CA VAL A 180 13.51 -1.66 -8.99
C VAL A 180 15.01 -1.40 -8.88
N ASP A 181 15.46 -0.21 -9.29
CA ASP A 181 16.88 0.16 -9.25
C ASP A 181 17.43 0.22 -7.81
N GLY A 182 16.63 0.71 -6.87
CA GLY A 182 17.02 0.79 -5.46
C GLY A 182 17.02 -0.58 -4.78
N ALA A 183 16.01 -1.41 -5.02
CA ALA A 183 15.86 -2.73 -4.42
C ALA A 183 17.06 -3.65 -4.68
N ARG A 184 17.67 -3.55 -5.88
CA ARG A 184 18.89 -4.29 -6.23
C ARG A 184 20.07 -4.04 -5.30
N ARG A 185 20.15 -2.86 -4.69
CA ARG A 185 21.26 -2.46 -3.81
C ARG A 185 21.06 -2.90 -2.36
N VAL A 186 19.80 -3.04 -1.94
CA VAL A 186 19.46 -3.29 -0.54
C VAL A 186 18.91 -4.70 -0.27
N LEU A 187 18.49 -5.43 -1.31
CA LEU A 187 18.12 -6.84 -1.16
C LEU A 187 19.35 -7.72 -1.07
N ARG A 188 19.30 -8.73 -0.23
CA ARG A 188 20.28 -9.82 -0.26
C ARG A 188 20.07 -10.67 -1.53
N PRO A 189 21.11 -11.40 -2.00
CA PRO A 189 20.91 -12.41 -3.03
C PRO A 189 19.80 -13.38 -2.64
N GLY A 190 18.83 -13.62 -3.54
CA GLY A 190 17.65 -14.42 -3.27
C GLY A 190 16.52 -13.71 -2.52
N GLY A 191 16.72 -12.46 -2.08
CA GLY A 191 15.67 -11.62 -1.50
C GLY A 191 14.58 -11.28 -2.51
N ALA A 192 13.40 -10.90 -2.05
CA ALA A 192 12.24 -10.69 -2.89
C ALA A 192 11.84 -9.22 -3.02
N LEU A 193 11.49 -8.80 -4.24
CA LEU A 193 10.79 -7.56 -4.53
C LEU A 193 9.33 -7.86 -4.80
N LEU A 194 8.41 -7.23 -4.07
CA LEU A 194 6.96 -7.28 -4.28
C LEU A 194 6.49 -5.84 -4.57
N LEU A 195 5.92 -5.63 -5.73
CA LEU A 195 5.54 -4.29 -6.18
C LEU A 195 4.11 -4.32 -6.74
N GLU A 196 3.21 -3.53 -6.16
CA GLU A 196 1.87 -3.36 -6.72
C GLU A 196 1.92 -2.51 -7.99
N LEU A 197 1.20 -2.94 -9.01
CA LEU A 197 1.13 -2.32 -10.33
C LEU A 197 -0.27 -2.49 -10.91
N GLY A 198 -0.68 -1.55 -11.76
CA GLY A 198 -1.99 -1.59 -12.40
C GLY A 198 -1.95 -2.17 -13.82
N GLY A 199 -3.07 -2.77 -14.25
CA GLY A 199 -3.32 -3.19 -15.62
C GLY A 199 -2.19 -3.98 -16.25
N ARG A 200 -1.62 -3.49 -17.36
CA ARG A 200 -0.54 -4.16 -18.10
C ARG A 200 0.88 -3.73 -17.70
N GLN A 201 1.03 -2.94 -16.65
CA GLN A 201 2.35 -2.49 -16.19
C GLN A 201 3.29 -3.64 -15.78
N PRO A 202 2.80 -4.76 -15.19
CA PRO A 202 3.64 -5.93 -14.94
C PRO A 202 4.36 -6.48 -16.17
N GLU A 203 3.75 -6.35 -17.37
CA GLU A 203 4.31 -6.84 -18.64
C GLU A 203 5.38 -5.90 -19.21
N THR A 204 5.37 -4.63 -18.81
CA THR A 204 6.19 -3.56 -19.41
C THR A 204 7.34 -3.10 -18.54
N LEU A 205 7.25 -3.31 -17.22
CA LEU A 205 8.30 -2.94 -16.28
C LEU A 205 9.53 -3.83 -16.46
N ARG A 206 10.68 -3.22 -16.73
CA ARG A 206 11.95 -3.96 -16.82
C ARG A 206 12.49 -4.24 -15.42
N LEU A 207 12.94 -5.49 -15.23
CA LEU A 207 13.42 -6.00 -13.94
C LEU A 207 14.87 -6.51 -14.09
N ASP A 208 15.75 -5.65 -14.64
CA ASP A 208 17.15 -5.99 -14.82
C ASP A 208 17.82 -6.29 -13.46
N GLY A 209 18.47 -7.43 -13.32
CA GLY A 209 19.07 -7.89 -12.07
C GLY A 209 18.15 -8.67 -11.15
N PHE A 210 16.97 -9.02 -11.65
CA PHE A 210 16.04 -9.94 -10.97
C PHE A 210 15.80 -11.18 -11.82
N THR A 211 15.46 -12.28 -11.15
CA THR A 211 15.07 -13.58 -11.74
C THR A 211 13.70 -14.00 -11.18
N ASP A 212 13.16 -15.11 -11.68
CA ASP A 212 11.90 -15.69 -11.21
C ASP A 212 10.75 -14.68 -11.13
N VAL A 213 10.69 -13.80 -12.14
CA VAL A 213 9.64 -12.78 -12.22
C VAL A 213 8.28 -13.43 -12.45
N ARG A 214 7.31 -13.06 -11.61
CA ARG A 214 5.92 -13.53 -11.70
C ARG A 214 4.97 -12.37 -11.56
N THR A 215 3.89 -12.40 -12.32
CA THR A 215 2.75 -11.52 -12.08
C THR A 215 1.95 -12.05 -10.88
N ILE A 216 1.63 -11.17 -9.96
CA ILE A 216 0.72 -11.45 -8.85
C ILE A 216 -0.70 -11.20 -9.35
N LEU A 217 -1.57 -12.18 -9.18
CA LEU A 217 -2.98 -12.11 -9.55
C LEU A 217 -3.82 -12.07 -8.26
N ASP A 218 -4.96 -11.39 -8.31
CA ASP A 218 -5.96 -11.50 -7.26
C ASP A 218 -6.85 -12.76 -7.45
N GLU A 219 -7.87 -12.90 -6.60
CA GLU A 219 -8.80 -14.04 -6.63
C GLU A 219 -9.65 -14.09 -7.92
N GLU A 220 -9.83 -12.96 -8.59
CA GLU A 220 -10.56 -12.84 -9.85
C GLU A 220 -9.66 -13.12 -11.07
N GLY A 221 -8.34 -13.22 -10.86
CA GLY A 221 -7.33 -13.47 -11.88
C GLY A 221 -6.81 -12.19 -12.52
N ASP A 222 -7.11 -11.02 -11.96
CA ASP A 222 -6.61 -9.74 -12.44
C ASP A 222 -5.16 -9.48 -11.97
N PRO A 223 -4.30 -8.93 -12.84
CA PRO A 223 -2.95 -8.54 -12.45
C PRO A 223 -2.95 -7.42 -11.40
N ARG A 224 -2.25 -7.65 -10.28
CA ARG A 224 -2.11 -6.69 -9.17
C ARG A 224 -0.68 -6.25 -8.91
N GLY A 225 0.28 -6.92 -9.49
CA GLY A 225 1.67 -6.55 -9.28
C GLY A 225 2.67 -7.59 -9.77
N ILE A 226 3.87 -7.47 -9.30
CA ILE A 226 4.96 -8.40 -9.59
C ILE A 226 5.62 -8.91 -8.31
N GLU A 227 6.13 -10.13 -8.41
CA GLU A 227 7.12 -10.71 -7.52
C GLU A 227 8.38 -11.02 -8.33
N ALA A 228 9.54 -10.67 -7.79
CA ALA A 228 10.82 -10.95 -8.43
C ALA A 228 11.89 -11.29 -7.39
N THR A 229 12.86 -12.11 -7.75
CA THR A 229 13.97 -12.54 -6.89
C THR A 229 15.24 -11.79 -7.26
N ALA A 230 15.92 -11.19 -6.29
CA ALA A 230 17.22 -10.55 -6.52
C ALA A 230 18.23 -11.59 -6.98
N ALA A 231 18.86 -11.37 -8.14
CA ALA A 231 19.87 -12.26 -8.69
C ALA A 231 21.09 -12.36 -7.76
N PRO A 232 21.81 -13.50 -7.76
CA PRO A 232 23.14 -13.56 -7.14
C PRO A 232 24.04 -12.49 -7.77
N GLY A 233 24.79 -11.77 -6.95
CA GLY A 233 25.74 -10.76 -7.41
C GLY A 233 26.92 -11.37 -8.14
#